data_4b2b82f5a838dd9dbb5d0cd3db779452
#
_entry.id   4b2b82f5a838dd9dbb5d0cd3db779452
#
_cell.length_a   1.000
_cell.length_b   1.000
_cell.length_c   1.000
_cell.angle_alpha   90.00
_cell.angle_beta   90.00
_cell.angle_gamma   90.00
#
_symmetry.space_group_name_H-M   'P 1'
#
loop_
_entity.id
_entity.type
_entity.pdbx_description
1 polymer ?
#
loop_
_entity_poly.entity_id
_entity_poly.type
_entity_poly.pdbx_seq_one_letter_code
_entity_poly.pdbx_strand_id
1 'polypeptide(L)'
;MPQFVLENNQVKLSVRKSPFIIRLVLYFFAFAFFTFPTAGTIASIALGEGLHFGFIIGIGIFSLLGFYLLRVALWNTYGEEIIAFSKNEIVYEANYGWSRDAKKIIKNESLTYFASPIGYEEDNEGILILDNGKEIIECAVKMPQQQIEEVIMLCKNNKF
;
A
#
# COMPACT_ATOMS: atom_id res chain seq x y z
N MET A 1 -8.74 -15.13 10.01
CA MET A 1 -8.94 -15.28 8.55
C MET A 1 -7.59 -15.16 7.89
N PRO A 2 -7.27 -15.98 6.91
CA PRO A 2 -6.01 -15.86 6.20
C PRO A 2 -5.95 -14.51 5.47
N GLN A 3 -4.77 -13.86 5.50
CA GLN A 3 -4.53 -12.59 4.82
C GLN A 3 -4.11 -12.79 3.36
N PHE A 4 -4.18 -14.01 2.86
CA PHE A 4 -3.81 -14.33 1.49
C PHE A 4 -4.87 -15.19 0.79
N VAL A 5 -4.95 -15.05 -0.52
CA VAL A 5 -5.80 -15.87 -1.41
C VAL A 5 -4.99 -16.22 -2.66
N LEU A 6 -5.05 -17.49 -3.06
CA LEU A 6 -4.44 -17.97 -4.30
C LEU A 6 -5.54 -18.23 -5.33
N GLU A 7 -5.56 -17.47 -6.42
CA GLU A 7 -6.53 -17.60 -7.52
C GLU A 7 -5.86 -17.36 -8.87
N ASN A 8 -6.16 -18.19 -9.87
CA ASN A 8 -5.78 -17.97 -11.28
C ASN A 8 -4.30 -17.56 -11.48
N ASN A 9 -3.36 -18.30 -10.89
CA ASN A 9 -1.93 -17.97 -10.91
C ASN A 9 -1.57 -16.62 -10.29
N GLN A 10 -2.38 -16.12 -9.38
CA GLN A 10 -2.11 -14.90 -8.63
C GLN A 10 -2.19 -15.17 -7.12
N VAL A 11 -1.26 -14.62 -6.38
CA VAL A 11 -1.33 -14.52 -4.93
C VAL A 11 -1.75 -13.10 -4.59
N LYS A 12 -2.86 -12.97 -3.86
CA LYS A 12 -3.31 -11.70 -3.30
C LYS A 12 -3.03 -11.69 -1.81
N LEU A 13 -2.29 -10.70 -1.35
CA LEU A 13 -2.01 -10.48 0.06
C LEU A 13 -2.82 -9.28 0.53
N SER A 14 -3.68 -9.46 1.53
CA SER A 14 -4.57 -8.40 2.02
C SER A 14 -4.04 -7.78 3.31
N VAL A 15 -4.04 -6.46 3.38
CA VAL A 15 -3.67 -5.71 4.57
C VAL A 15 -4.69 -5.96 5.69
N ARG A 16 -4.21 -6.20 6.90
CA ARG A 16 -5.08 -6.24 8.08
C ARG A 16 -5.72 -4.88 8.29
N LYS A 17 -7.04 -4.82 8.16
CA LYS A 17 -7.79 -3.56 8.28
C LYS A 17 -7.60 -2.93 9.65
N SER A 18 -7.18 -1.68 9.67
CA SER A 18 -7.10 -0.89 10.90
C SER A 18 -8.48 -0.68 11.52
N PRO A 19 -8.58 -0.45 12.85
CA PRO A 19 -9.83 -0.11 13.53
C PRO A 19 -10.57 1.04 12.82
N PHE A 20 -11.91 0.99 12.84
CA PHE A 20 -12.75 1.97 12.15
C PHE A 20 -12.41 3.42 12.51
N ILE A 21 -12.15 3.69 13.80
CA ILE A 21 -11.80 5.03 14.30
C ILE A 21 -10.52 5.56 13.63
N ILE A 22 -9.49 4.74 13.53
CA ILE A 22 -8.21 5.12 12.91
C ILE A 22 -8.44 5.49 11.44
N ARG A 23 -9.20 4.68 10.71
CA ARG A 23 -9.54 4.96 9.30
C ARG A 23 -10.34 6.24 9.15
N LEU A 24 -11.34 6.46 10.02
CA LEU A 24 -12.15 7.68 10.02
C LEU A 24 -11.30 8.94 10.22
N VAL A 25 -10.36 8.89 11.21
CA VAL A 25 -9.44 9.99 11.49
C VAL A 25 -8.54 10.28 10.30
N LEU A 26 -7.98 9.23 9.66
CA LEU A 26 -7.13 9.38 8.48
C LEU A 26 -7.89 10.04 7.31
N TYR A 27 -9.12 9.61 7.02
CA TYR A 27 -9.94 10.23 5.97
C TYR A 27 -10.30 11.67 6.33
N PHE A 28 -10.68 11.94 7.59
CA PHE A 28 -11.01 13.28 8.04
C PHE A 28 -9.85 14.25 7.80
N PHE A 29 -8.64 13.91 8.23
CA PHE A 29 -7.47 14.78 8.03
C PHE A 29 -7.06 14.85 6.55
N ALA A 30 -7.18 13.77 5.78
CA ALA A 30 -6.92 13.81 4.36
C ALA A 30 -7.81 14.85 3.67
N PHE A 31 -9.13 14.86 3.94
CA PHE A 31 -10.05 15.84 3.36
C PHE A 31 -9.87 17.23 3.96
N ALA A 32 -9.60 17.35 5.26
CA ALA A 32 -9.35 18.62 5.93
C ALA A 32 -8.17 19.38 5.29
N PHE A 33 -7.12 18.68 4.91
CA PHE A 33 -5.96 19.28 4.24
C PHE A 33 -6.26 19.82 2.84
N PHE A 34 -7.28 19.34 2.16
CA PHE A 34 -7.75 19.95 0.93
C PHE A 34 -8.71 21.10 1.18
N THR A 35 -9.64 20.94 2.13
CA THR A 35 -10.75 21.87 2.31
C THR A 35 -10.36 23.14 3.06
N PHE A 36 -9.56 23.05 4.15
CA PHE A 36 -9.24 24.23 4.94
C PHE A 36 -8.40 25.27 4.22
N PRO A 37 -7.30 24.93 3.52
CA PRO A 37 -6.54 25.92 2.76
C PRO A 37 -7.35 26.56 1.64
N THR A 38 -8.18 25.75 0.96
CA THR A 38 -9.06 26.25 -0.11
C THR A 38 -10.12 27.20 0.44
N ALA A 39 -10.79 26.82 1.53
CA ALA A 39 -11.78 27.67 2.19
C ALA A 39 -11.18 28.97 2.72
N GLY A 40 -9.99 28.90 3.33
CA GLY A 40 -9.25 30.08 3.81
C GLY A 40 -8.90 31.03 2.68
N THR A 41 -8.48 30.52 1.52
CA THR A 41 -8.18 31.31 0.33
C THR A 41 -9.44 31.99 -0.21
N ILE A 42 -10.57 31.25 -0.30
CA ILE A 42 -11.85 31.81 -0.75
C ILE A 42 -12.32 32.91 0.21
N ALA A 43 -12.20 32.70 1.53
CA ALA A 43 -12.57 33.68 2.53
C ALA A 43 -11.75 34.97 2.42
N SER A 44 -10.42 34.87 2.25
CA SER A 44 -9.53 36.03 2.06
C SER A 44 -9.92 36.87 0.84
N ILE A 45 -10.21 36.19 -0.27
CA ILE A 45 -10.68 36.88 -1.51
C ILE A 45 -12.03 37.56 -1.26
N ALA A 46 -12.97 36.90 -0.59
CA ALA A 46 -14.31 37.44 -0.31
C ALA A 46 -14.26 38.64 0.64
N LEU A 47 -13.29 38.69 1.55
CA LEU A 47 -13.06 39.81 2.47
C LEU A 47 -12.30 41.00 1.82
N GLY A 48 -11.90 40.85 0.55
CA GLY A 48 -11.23 41.93 -0.19
C GLY A 48 -9.71 42.00 0.03
N GLU A 49 -9.12 41.03 0.75
CA GLU A 49 -7.66 40.97 0.96
C GLU A 49 -6.91 40.48 -0.30
N GLY A 50 -7.62 39.88 -1.24
CA GLY A 50 -7.06 39.37 -2.49
C GLY A 50 -6.34 38.03 -2.38
N LEU A 51 -5.74 37.59 -3.49
CA LEU A 51 -4.99 36.34 -3.57
C LEU A 51 -3.51 36.61 -3.32
N HIS A 52 -3.01 36.17 -2.17
CA HIS A 52 -1.57 36.23 -1.87
C HIS A 52 -0.83 34.99 -2.37
N PHE A 53 0.41 35.16 -2.81
CA PHE A 53 1.25 34.04 -3.28
C PHE A 53 1.41 32.93 -2.23
N GLY A 54 1.41 33.27 -0.94
CA GLY A 54 1.43 32.31 0.17
C GLY A 54 0.27 31.32 0.14
N PHE A 55 -0.93 31.71 -0.30
CA PHE A 55 -2.06 30.78 -0.43
C PHE A 55 -1.83 29.70 -1.49
N ILE A 56 -1.20 30.06 -2.61
CA ILE A 56 -0.88 29.10 -3.68
C ILE A 56 0.10 28.05 -3.16
N ILE A 57 1.15 28.48 -2.48
CA ILE A 57 2.12 27.58 -1.87
C ILE A 57 1.45 26.72 -0.79
N GLY A 58 0.64 27.36 0.08
CA GLY A 58 -0.10 26.66 1.12
C GLY A 58 -1.03 25.57 0.58
N ILE A 59 -1.86 25.88 -0.41
CA ILE A 59 -2.73 24.90 -1.07
C ILE A 59 -1.89 23.75 -1.66
N GLY A 60 -0.75 24.04 -2.31
CA GLY A 60 0.14 23.03 -2.87
C GLY A 60 0.66 22.06 -1.81
N ILE A 61 1.24 22.58 -0.72
CA ILE A 61 1.82 21.77 0.37
C ILE A 61 0.72 20.93 1.06
N PHE A 62 -0.39 21.58 1.44
CA PHE A 62 -1.48 20.86 2.11
C PHE A 62 -2.15 19.84 1.21
N SER A 63 -2.26 20.09 -0.10
CA SER A 63 -2.77 19.10 -1.05
C SER A 63 -1.87 17.88 -1.15
N LEU A 64 -0.54 18.04 -1.15
CA LEU A 64 0.40 16.91 -1.12
C LEU A 64 0.27 16.08 0.16
N LEU A 65 0.15 16.75 1.32
CA LEU A 65 -0.07 16.07 2.60
C LEU A 65 -1.43 15.36 2.64
N GLY A 66 -2.49 16.01 2.13
CA GLY A 66 -3.82 15.42 2.02
C GLY A 66 -3.83 14.17 1.12
N PHE A 67 -3.15 14.23 -0.02
CA PHE A 67 -3.01 13.09 -0.92
C PHE A 67 -2.21 11.94 -0.27
N TYR A 68 -1.14 12.25 0.43
CA TYR A 68 -0.38 11.25 1.20
C TYR A 68 -1.26 10.55 2.24
N LEU A 69 -1.99 11.32 3.06
CA LEU A 69 -2.89 10.75 4.07
C LEU A 69 -4.04 9.96 3.46
N LEU A 70 -4.58 10.42 2.33
CA LEU A 70 -5.61 9.68 1.59
C LEU A 70 -5.08 8.34 1.12
N ARG A 71 -3.85 8.29 0.59
CA ARG A 71 -3.21 7.05 0.17
C ARG A 71 -3.02 6.08 1.36
N VAL A 72 -2.60 6.60 2.52
CA VAL A 72 -2.47 5.80 3.75
C VAL A 72 -3.83 5.28 4.22
N ALA A 73 -4.89 6.13 4.18
CA ALA A 73 -6.24 5.75 4.55
C ALA A 73 -6.81 4.64 3.65
N LEU A 74 -6.60 4.76 2.33
CA LEU A 74 -6.99 3.77 1.34
C LEU A 74 -6.25 2.44 1.56
N TRP A 75 -4.93 2.48 1.79
CA TRP A 75 -4.14 1.29 2.11
C TRP A 75 -4.65 0.56 3.35
N ASN A 76 -4.94 1.29 4.43
CA ASN A 76 -5.49 0.72 5.67
C ASN A 76 -6.94 0.23 5.55
N THR A 77 -7.63 0.53 4.45
CA THR A 77 -9.03 0.15 4.23
C THR A 77 -9.18 -0.94 3.18
N TYR A 78 -8.45 -0.82 2.08
CA TYR A 78 -8.59 -1.66 0.88
C TYR A 78 -7.26 -2.24 0.39
N GLY A 79 -6.15 -1.98 1.11
CA GLY A 79 -4.82 -2.35 0.67
C GLY A 79 -4.69 -3.84 0.39
N GLU A 80 -4.21 -4.15 -0.80
CA GLU A 80 -3.88 -5.51 -1.26
C GLU A 80 -2.62 -5.46 -2.11
N GLU A 81 -1.83 -6.52 -2.05
CA GLU A 81 -0.75 -6.75 -2.99
C GLU A 81 -1.12 -7.91 -3.90
N ILE A 82 -0.90 -7.74 -5.18
CA ILE A 82 -1.21 -8.72 -6.21
C ILE A 82 0.11 -9.17 -6.83
N ILE A 83 0.40 -10.45 -6.72
CA ILE A 83 1.58 -11.09 -7.30
C ILE A 83 1.07 -12.06 -8.36
N ALA A 84 1.22 -11.71 -9.63
CA ALA A 84 0.81 -12.55 -10.75
C ALA A 84 2.01 -13.31 -11.30
N PHE A 85 1.87 -14.63 -11.40
CA PHE A 85 2.91 -15.54 -11.88
C PHE A 85 2.62 -15.91 -13.33
N SER A 86 3.65 -15.75 -14.18
CA SER A 86 3.67 -16.21 -15.56
C SER A 86 4.90 -17.09 -15.80
N LYS A 87 4.96 -17.81 -16.92
CA LYS A 87 6.10 -18.68 -17.24
C LYS A 87 7.46 -17.95 -17.20
N ASN A 88 7.49 -16.70 -17.66
CA ASN A 88 8.73 -15.95 -17.85
C ASN A 88 8.93 -14.82 -16.85
N GLU A 89 7.85 -14.34 -16.24
CA GLU A 89 7.88 -13.14 -15.41
C GLU A 89 6.90 -13.21 -14.24
N ILE A 90 7.20 -12.43 -13.21
CA ILE A 90 6.35 -12.19 -12.06
C ILE A 90 6.03 -10.70 -12.05
N VAL A 91 4.76 -10.39 -12.00
CA VAL A 91 4.26 -9.01 -11.92
C VAL A 91 3.72 -8.76 -10.53
N TYR A 92 4.28 -7.79 -9.85
CA TYR A 92 3.81 -7.30 -8.56
C TYR A 92 3.13 -5.94 -8.73
N GLU A 93 2.00 -5.74 -8.07
CA GLU A 93 1.28 -4.48 -8.01
C GLU A 93 0.66 -4.28 -6.62
N ALA A 94 0.70 -3.05 -6.10
CA ALA A 94 -0.03 -2.64 -4.91
C ALA A 94 -1.38 -2.05 -5.31
N ASN A 95 -2.47 -2.58 -4.75
CA ASN A 95 -3.85 -2.14 -5.00
C ASN A 95 -4.38 -1.37 -3.77
N TYR A 96 -4.79 -0.12 -3.98
CA TYR A 96 -5.35 0.76 -2.96
C TYR A 96 -6.90 0.80 -2.99
N GLY A 97 -7.52 -0.10 -3.75
CA GLY A 97 -8.97 -0.15 -3.98
C GLY A 97 -9.40 0.68 -5.19
N TRP A 98 -9.06 1.94 -5.24
CA TRP A 98 -9.39 2.83 -6.36
C TRP A 98 -8.23 2.97 -7.40
N SER A 99 -6.99 2.77 -6.99
CA SER A 99 -5.80 2.89 -7.86
C SER A 99 -4.82 1.74 -7.59
N ARG A 100 -4.03 1.40 -8.60
CA ARG A 100 -2.91 0.47 -8.50
C ARG A 100 -1.62 1.22 -8.70
N ASP A 101 -0.58 0.84 -8.00
CA ASP A 101 0.73 1.49 -8.03
C ASP A 101 1.85 0.49 -7.72
N ALA A 102 3.08 0.98 -7.72
CA ALA A 102 4.29 0.21 -7.37
C ALA A 102 4.49 -1.05 -8.24
N LYS A 103 4.08 -1.00 -9.52
CA LYS A 103 4.27 -2.12 -10.43
C LYS A 103 5.75 -2.45 -10.56
N LYS A 104 6.09 -3.72 -10.25
CA LYS A 104 7.42 -4.30 -10.47
C LYS A 104 7.27 -5.56 -11.31
N ILE A 105 8.20 -5.78 -12.23
CA ILE A 105 8.25 -6.98 -13.05
C ILE A 105 9.63 -7.58 -12.87
N ILE A 106 9.69 -8.82 -12.43
CA ILE A 106 10.95 -9.59 -12.30
C ILE A 106 10.87 -10.88 -13.13
N LYS A 107 12.01 -11.38 -13.56
CA LYS A 107 12.04 -12.67 -14.28
C LYS A 107 11.77 -13.83 -13.34
N ASN A 108 11.00 -14.79 -13.83
CA ASN A 108 10.68 -16.04 -13.10
C ASN A 108 11.80 -17.09 -13.28
N GLU A 109 13.07 -16.68 -13.15
CA GLU A 109 14.24 -17.55 -13.22
C GLU A 109 14.90 -17.61 -11.85
N SER A 110 15.19 -18.80 -11.35
CA SER A 110 15.90 -19.03 -10.06
C SER A 110 15.24 -18.33 -8.86
N LEU A 111 13.91 -18.27 -8.86
CA LEU A 111 13.16 -17.55 -7.84
C LEU A 111 13.21 -18.25 -6.49
N THR A 112 13.57 -17.49 -5.48
CA THR A 112 13.54 -17.90 -4.07
C THR A 112 12.51 -17.08 -3.31
N TYR A 113 11.87 -17.73 -2.35
CA TYR A 113 10.86 -17.12 -1.48
C TYR A 113 11.32 -17.25 -0.04
N PHE A 114 11.27 -16.19 0.72
CA PHE A 114 11.58 -16.22 2.14
C PHE A 114 10.76 -15.22 2.94
N ALA A 115 10.60 -15.52 4.22
CA ALA A 115 9.98 -14.63 5.18
C ALA A 115 11.05 -13.73 5.80
N SER A 116 10.81 -12.43 5.84
CA SER A 116 11.63 -11.48 6.60
C SER A 116 10.86 -11.02 7.82
N PRO A 117 11.35 -11.27 9.05
CA PRO A 117 10.68 -10.81 10.26
C PRO A 117 10.65 -9.28 10.31
N ILE A 118 9.52 -8.71 10.73
CA ILE A 118 9.33 -7.26 10.90
C ILE A 118 8.61 -7.00 12.22
N GLY A 119 9.03 -5.97 12.93
CA GLY A 119 8.48 -5.58 14.21
C GLY A 119 9.26 -6.18 15.37
N TYR A 120 8.60 -6.34 16.51
CA TYR A 120 9.19 -6.97 17.69
C TYR A 120 9.10 -8.50 17.56
N GLU A 121 10.08 -9.22 18.11
CA GLU A 121 10.10 -10.70 18.09
C GLU A 121 8.81 -11.32 18.65
N GLU A 122 8.20 -10.64 19.62
CA GLU A 122 6.95 -11.09 20.26
C GLU A 122 5.74 -11.05 19.32
N ASP A 123 5.74 -10.17 18.29
CA ASP A 123 4.63 -10.04 17.34
C ASP A 123 4.56 -11.22 16.36
N ASN A 124 5.66 -11.93 16.16
CA ASN A 124 5.81 -13.06 15.23
C ASN A 124 5.23 -12.75 13.83
N GLU A 125 5.43 -11.50 13.37
CA GLU A 125 4.99 -10.99 12.07
C GLU A 125 6.20 -10.83 11.13
N GLY A 126 5.93 -10.91 9.84
CA GLY A 126 6.93 -10.69 8.80
C GLY A 126 6.32 -10.23 7.50
N ILE A 127 7.16 -10.13 6.47
CA ILE A 127 6.78 -9.87 5.09
C ILE A 127 7.30 -10.98 4.19
N LEU A 128 6.61 -11.19 3.06
CA LEU A 128 7.06 -12.08 2.01
C LEU A 128 8.08 -11.35 1.13
N ILE A 129 9.18 -12.01 0.83
CA ILE A 129 10.20 -11.54 -0.10
C ILE A 129 10.36 -12.55 -1.23
N LEU A 130 10.39 -12.03 -2.46
CA LEU A 130 10.70 -12.78 -3.68
C LEU A 130 12.02 -12.27 -4.23
N ASP A 131 12.98 -13.16 -4.44
CA ASP A 131 14.32 -12.84 -4.93
C ASP A 131 14.71 -13.78 -6.07
N ASN A 132 15.12 -13.22 -7.21
CA ASN A 132 15.62 -13.98 -8.35
C ASN A 132 17.15 -13.88 -8.50
N GLY A 133 17.85 -13.38 -7.47
CA GLY A 133 19.30 -13.18 -7.47
C GLY A 133 19.77 -11.89 -8.18
N LYS A 134 18.88 -11.17 -8.87
CA LYS A 134 19.19 -9.89 -9.53
C LYS A 134 18.26 -8.77 -9.04
N GLU A 135 17.01 -9.09 -8.80
CA GLU A 135 15.95 -8.16 -8.41
C GLU A 135 15.15 -8.76 -7.26
N ILE A 136 14.72 -7.89 -6.34
CA ILE A 136 13.99 -8.27 -5.15
C ILE A 136 12.63 -7.56 -5.14
N ILE A 137 11.56 -8.31 -4.84
CA ILE A 137 10.24 -7.78 -4.48
C ILE A 137 10.08 -7.99 -2.98
N GLU A 138 9.99 -6.89 -2.25
CA GLU A 138 9.62 -6.88 -0.84
C GLU A 138 8.14 -6.50 -0.74
N CYS A 139 7.33 -7.43 -0.23
CA CYS A 139 5.92 -7.15 0.03
C CYS A 139 5.78 -6.23 1.24
N ALA A 140 4.80 -5.30 1.18
CA ALA A 140 4.52 -4.38 2.28
C ALA A 140 3.49 -4.93 3.27
N VAL A 141 2.73 -5.97 2.86
CA VAL A 141 1.73 -6.61 3.72
C VAL A 141 2.41 -7.41 4.81
N LYS A 142 2.18 -6.99 6.06
CA LYS A 142 2.62 -7.73 7.25
C LYS A 142 1.63 -8.85 7.56
N MET A 143 2.17 -10.04 7.79
CA MET A 143 1.39 -11.23 8.12
C MET A 143 2.09 -12.05 9.22
N PRO A 144 1.34 -12.89 9.97
CA PRO A 144 1.95 -13.90 10.85
C PRO A 144 2.91 -14.78 10.06
N GLN A 145 4.07 -15.10 10.64
CA GLN A 145 5.11 -15.92 9.98
C GLN A 145 4.56 -17.23 9.43
N GLN A 146 3.66 -17.88 10.19
CA GLN A 146 3.01 -19.11 9.75
C GLN A 146 2.26 -18.95 8.42
N GLN A 147 1.56 -17.82 8.21
CA GLN A 147 0.85 -17.57 6.96
C GLN A 147 1.80 -17.30 5.79
N ILE A 148 2.95 -16.66 6.06
CA ILE A 148 3.97 -16.45 5.02
C ILE A 148 4.56 -17.80 4.59
N GLU A 149 4.83 -18.70 5.53
CA GLU A 149 5.33 -20.05 5.23
C GLU A 149 4.32 -20.85 4.40
N GLU A 150 3.01 -20.73 4.72
CA GLU A 150 1.94 -21.34 3.91
C GLU A 150 1.94 -20.80 2.47
N VAL A 151 2.04 -19.48 2.29
CA VAL A 151 2.15 -18.85 0.96
C VAL A 151 3.39 -19.36 0.22
N ILE A 152 4.53 -19.44 0.89
CA ILE A 152 5.78 -19.94 0.29
C ILE A 152 5.62 -21.40 -0.15
N MET A 153 5.01 -22.25 0.66
CA MET A 153 4.75 -23.65 0.30
C MET A 153 3.82 -23.75 -0.92
N LEU A 154 2.77 -22.93 -0.96
CA LEU A 154 1.85 -22.89 -2.09
C LEU A 154 2.54 -22.41 -3.37
N CYS A 155 3.37 -21.37 -3.29
CA CYS A 155 4.13 -20.88 -4.44
C CYS A 155 5.15 -21.91 -4.97
N LYS A 156 5.81 -22.68 -4.08
CA LYS A 156 6.76 -23.73 -4.47
C LYS A 156 6.06 -24.95 -5.08
N ASN A 157 4.87 -25.31 -4.58
CA ASN A 157 4.13 -26.49 -5.05
C ASN A 157 3.35 -26.24 -6.35
N ASN A 158 2.83 -25.03 -6.53
CA ASN A 158 2.24 -24.61 -7.79
C ASN A 158 3.39 -24.17 -8.72
N LYS A 159 3.78 -25.05 -9.62
CA LYS A 159 4.65 -24.69 -10.76
C LYS A 159 3.85 -23.79 -11.70
N PHE A 160 3.91 -22.49 -11.46
CA PHE A 160 3.31 -21.47 -12.31
C PHE A 160 4.00 -21.37 -13.67
#